data_8a9ae61818ac3acec5859db3f0c5aea5
#
_entry.id   8a9ae61818ac3acec5859db3f0c5aea5
#
_cell.length_a   1.000
_cell.length_b   1.000
_cell.length_c   1.000
_cell.angle_alpha   90.00
_cell.angle_beta   90.00
_cell.angle_gamma   90.00
#
_symmetry.space_group_name_H-M   'P 1'
#
loop_
_entity.id
_entity.type
_entity.pdbx_description
1 polymer ?
#
loop_
_entity_poly.entity_id
_entity_poly.type
_entity_poly.pdbx_seq_one_letter_code
_entity_poly.pdbx_strand_id
1 'polypeptide(L)'
;AGMGMNFGMTLGAMAGQIGLIFAADWQVWGIPGLILAAIISIPISVLLGIMIGKLLNRAKGREMITSYMIAFAMDGVYQFFVLFMMGPVIPIIHNTLKLPRGYGIRNTVSLLNMRQSLDNLLAVSVGGVKIPVLTLIIIAAACLFILWFRRTKLGQDMRAVGQDMEVARDAGINVERTRVISMVISTVFAGFGMIIYLQNVGNFPTYTAHTQIGMFSIAALLVGGASVE
;
A
#
# COMPACT_ATOMS: atom_id res chain seq x y z
N ALA A 1 -17.42 0.05 -4.26
CA ALA A 1 -17.52 -1.32 -4.83
C ALA A 1 -18.21 -2.32 -3.89
N GLY A 2 -18.94 -1.86 -2.85
CA GLY A 2 -19.77 -2.70 -1.99
C GLY A 2 -19.02 -3.74 -1.15
N MET A 3 -17.79 -3.45 -0.76
CA MET A 3 -16.97 -4.39 0.01
C MET A 3 -16.77 -3.97 1.48
N GLY A 4 -17.50 -2.95 1.93
CA GLY A 4 -17.31 -2.38 3.26
C GLY A 4 -15.90 -1.86 3.52
N MET A 5 -15.46 -1.86 4.78
CA MET A 5 -14.08 -1.56 5.13
C MET A 5 -13.14 -2.65 4.59
N ASN A 6 -12.15 -2.25 3.82
CA ASN A 6 -11.25 -3.15 3.12
C ASN A 6 -9.89 -3.21 3.81
N PHE A 7 -9.61 -4.30 4.48
CA PHE A 7 -8.31 -4.57 5.09
C PHE A 7 -7.27 -5.08 4.09
N GLY A 8 -7.65 -5.35 2.83
CA GLY A 8 -6.71 -5.74 1.78
C GLY A 8 -5.67 -4.68 1.42
N MET A 9 -5.86 -3.43 1.87
CA MET A 9 -4.86 -2.38 1.72
C MET A 9 -3.54 -2.71 2.44
N THR A 10 -3.57 -3.50 3.52
CA THR A 10 -2.36 -3.93 4.22
C THR A 10 -1.44 -4.75 3.33
N LEU A 11 -1.99 -5.54 2.39
CA LEU A 11 -1.21 -6.30 1.41
C LEU A 11 -0.46 -5.36 0.46
N GLY A 12 -1.10 -4.26 0.05
CA GLY A 12 -0.43 -3.22 -0.74
C GLY A 12 0.69 -2.54 0.04
N ALA A 13 0.48 -2.27 1.34
CA ALA A 13 1.51 -1.75 2.22
C ALA A 13 2.70 -2.71 2.36
N MET A 14 2.48 -4.03 2.48
CA MET A 14 3.54 -5.05 2.46
C MET A 14 4.35 -4.99 1.16
N ALA A 15 3.69 -4.85 0.02
CA ALA A 15 4.37 -4.71 -1.27
C ALA A 15 5.24 -3.45 -1.34
N GLY A 16 4.75 -2.31 -0.83
CA GLY A 16 5.53 -1.07 -0.71
C GLY A 16 6.75 -1.23 0.19
N GLN A 17 6.59 -1.94 1.30
CA GLN A 17 7.65 -2.24 2.25
C GLN A 17 8.73 -3.15 1.63
N ILE A 18 8.34 -4.18 0.87
CA ILE A 18 9.27 -5.03 0.12
C ILE A 18 10.07 -4.18 -0.88
N GLY A 19 9.41 -3.29 -1.63
CA GLY A 19 10.08 -2.39 -2.56
C GLY A 19 11.15 -1.53 -1.89
N LEU A 20 10.87 -0.99 -0.70
CA LEU A 20 11.85 -0.21 0.07
C LEU A 20 13.01 -1.05 0.59
N ILE A 21 12.77 -2.30 0.99
CA ILE A 21 13.82 -3.23 1.41
C ILE A 21 14.80 -3.47 0.26
N PHE A 22 14.31 -3.73 -0.97
CA PHE A 22 15.16 -3.90 -2.14
C PHE A 22 15.91 -2.62 -2.54
N ALA A 23 15.24 -1.46 -2.47
CA ALA A 23 15.90 -0.19 -2.74
C ALA A 23 17.05 0.08 -1.73
N ALA A 24 16.85 -0.27 -0.45
CA ALA A 24 17.87 -0.17 0.59
C ALA A 24 19.00 -1.19 0.38
N ASP A 25 18.69 -2.42 -0.06
CA ASP A 25 19.69 -3.45 -0.34
C ASP A 25 20.57 -3.09 -1.53
N TRP A 26 20.00 -2.49 -2.56
CA TRP A 26 20.75 -2.04 -3.74
C TRP A 26 21.41 -0.67 -3.55
N GLN A 27 21.29 -0.08 -2.36
CA GLN A 27 21.82 1.24 -2.00
C GLN A 27 21.42 2.37 -2.95
N VAL A 28 20.27 2.27 -3.56
CA VAL A 28 19.70 3.35 -4.36
C VAL A 28 18.98 4.31 -3.41
N TRP A 29 19.63 5.45 -3.14
CA TRP A 29 19.14 6.41 -2.14
C TRP A 29 18.41 7.59 -2.77
N GLY A 30 17.70 8.35 -1.94
CA GLY A 30 16.97 9.54 -2.38
C GLY A 30 15.76 9.23 -3.26
N ILE A 31 15.46 10.13 -4.19
CA ILE A 31 14.31 10.02 -5.11
C ILE A 31 14.41 8.81 -6.04
N PRO A 32 15.57 8.51 -6.67
CA PRO A 32 15.70 7.30 -7.49
C PRO A 32 15.37 6.02 -6.71
N GLY A 33 15.73 5.95 -5.44
CA GLY A 33 15.39 4.83 -4.57
C GLY A 33 13.89 4.70 -4.32
N LEU A 34 13.18 5.82 -4.15
CA LEU A 34 11.72 5.81 -3.99
C LEU A 34 11.02 5.38 -5.29
N ILE A 35 11.51 5.83 -6.44
CA ILE A 35 11.00 5.40 -7.75
C ILE A 35 11.23 3.91 -7.96
N LEU A 36 12.42 3.41 -7.64
CA LEU A 36 12.75 1.99 -7.71
C LEU A 36 11.83 1.16 -6.80
N ALA A 37 11.64 1.60 -5.55
CA ALA A 37 10.72 0.95 -4.62
C ALA A 37 9.28 0.92 -5.17
N ALA A 38 8.83 2.00 -5.80
CA ALA A 38 7.52 2.07 -6.43
C ALA A 38 7.39 1.09 -7.61
N ILE A 39 8.41 1.02 -8.49
CA ILE A 39 8.43 0.10 -9.63
C ILE A 39 8.38 -1.37 -9.17
N ILE A 40 9.10 -1.72 -8.11
CA ILE A 40 9.07 -3.08 -7.54
C ILE A 40 7.74 -3.36 -6.84
N SER A 41 7.19 -2.36 -6.14
CA SER A 41 5.93 -2.48 -5.40
C SER A 41 4.72 -2.71 -6.31
N ILE A 42 4.67 -2.10 -7.52
CA ILE A 42 3.52 -2.19 -8.43
C ILE A 42 3.17 -3.64 -8.79
N PRO A 43 4.06 -4.47 -9.37
CA PRO A 43 3.72 -5.84 -9.77
C PRO A 43 3.30 -6.70 -8.57
N ILE A 44 3.94 -6.52 -7.42
CA ILE A 44 3.61 -7.26 -6.19
C ILE A 44 2.21 -6.84 -5.71
N SER A 45 1.93 -5.53 -5.67
CA SER A 45 0.61 -5.00 -5.28
C SER A 45 -0.50 -5.47 -6.22
N VAL A 46 -0.25 -5.50 -7.54
CA VAL A 46 -1.21 -5.99 -8.53
C VAL A 46 -1.50 -7.46 -8.32
N LEU A 47 -0.48 -8.29 -8.13
CA LEU A 47 -0.62 -9.73 -7.89
C LEU A 47 -1.43 -9.98 -6.61
N LEU A 48 -1.07 -9.33 -5.51
CA LEU A 48 -1.78 -9.45 -4.24
C LEU A 48 -3.21 -8.90 -4.33
N GLY A 49 -3.41 -7.80 -5.06
CA GLY A 49 -4.73 -7.22 -5.31
C GLY A 49 -5.66 -8.13 -6.10
N ILE A 50 -5.14 -8.82 -7.13
CA ILE A 50 -5.90 -9.81 -7.89
C ILE A 50 -6.24 -11.02 -7.00
N MET A 51 -5.29 -11.48 -6.21
CA MET A 51 -5.48 -12.61 -5.31
C MET A 51 -6.60 -12.33 -4.30
N ILE A 52 -6.49 -11.23 -3.56
CA ILE A 52 -7.51 -10.88 -2.56
C ILE A 52 -8.85 -10.54 -3.21
N GLY A 53 -8.88 -9.86 -4.36
CA GLY A 53 -10.10 -9.53 -5.09
C GLY A 53 -10.89 -10.77 -5.51
N LYS A 54 -10.19 -11.81 -6.01
CA LYS A 54 -10.81 -13.10 -6.34
C LYS A 54 -11.32 -13.83 -5.11
N LEU A 55 -10.59 -13.79 -3.99
CA LEU A 55 -11.02 -14.41 -2.72
C LEU A 55 -12.27 -13.71 -2.17
N LEU A 56 -12.31 -12.38 -2.18
CA LEU A 56 -13.47 -11.61 -1.72
C LEU A 56 -14.69 -11.80 -2.60
N ASN A 57 -14.54 -12.07 -3.89
CA ASN A 57 -15.66 -12.41 -4.76
C ASN A 57 -16.34 -13.72 -4.37
N ARG A 58 -15.61 -14.64 -3.70
CA ARG A 58 -16.18 -15.88 -3.18
C ARG A 58 -16.84 -15.71 -1.81
N ALA A 59 -16.48 -14.65 -1.09
CA ALA A 59 -16.94 -14.38 0.28
C ALA A 59 -18.03 -13.31 0.34
N LYS A 60 -18.96 -13.29 -0.63
CA LYS A 60 -20.04 -12.28 -0.70
C LYS A 60 -20.83 -12.22 0.61
N GLY A 61 -21.07 -10.99 1.09
CA GLY A 61 -21.77 -10.71 2.34
C GLY A 61 -20.92 -10.83 3.61
N ARG A 62 -19.66 -11.29 3.51
CA ARG A 62 -18.72 -11.40 4.63
C ARG A 62 -17.35 -10.81 4.30
N GLU A 63 -17.32 -9.85 3.38
CA GLU A 63 -16.07 -9.31 2.80
C GLU A 63 -15.17 -8.67 3.83
N MET A 64 -15.73 -7.93 4.78
CA MET A 64 -14.98 -7.23 5.82
C MET A 64 -14.20 -8.24 6.70
N ILE A 65 -14.88 -9.25 7.23
CA ILE A 65 -14.25 -10.26 8.09
C ILE A 65 -13.22 -11.07 7.27
N THR A 66 -13.59 -11.45 6.05
CA THR A 66 -12.71 -12.23 5.16
C THR A 66 -11.47 -11.44 4.79
N SER A 67 -11.59 -10.13 4.47
CA SER A 67 -10.43 -9.29 4.15
C SER A 67 -9.48 -9.13 5.35
N TYR A 68 -10.03 -9.03 6.55
CA TYR A 68 -9.24 -8.98 7.79
C TYR A 68 -8.50 -10.29 8.05
N MET A 69 -9.18 -11.43 7.92
CA MET A 69 -8.56 -12.74 8.09
C MET A 69 -7.45 -12.99 7.07
N ILE A 70 -7.67 -12.61 5.80
CA ILE A 70 -6.65 -12.72 4.75
C ILE A 70 -5.46 -11.81 5.06
N ALA A 71 -5.70 -10.57 5.49
CA ALA A 71 -4.63 -9.65 5.86
C ALA A 71 -3.77 -10.22 6.99
N PHE A 72 -4.40 -10.79 8.02
CA PHE A 72 -3.71 -11.43 9.14
C PHE A 72 -2.92 -12.70 8.73
N ALA A 73 -3.49 -13.54 7.87
CA ALA A 73 -2.81 -14.71 7.34
C ALA A 73 -1.59 -14.29 6.46
N MET A 74 -1.76 -13.25 5.65
CA MET A 74 -0.70 -12.72 4.80
C MET A 74 0.43 -12.05 5.59
N ASP A 75 0.14 -11.53 6.79
CA ASP A 75 1.17 -11.04 7.70
C ASP A 75 2.15 -12.16 8.08
N GLY A 76 1.64 -13.35 8.41
CA GLY A 76 2.48 -14.53 8.67
C GLY A 76 3.29 -14.96 7.43
N VAL A 77 2.69 -14.94 6.24
CA VAL A 77 3.40 -15.24 4.99
C VAL A 77 4.49 -14.20 4.71
N TYR A 78 4.20 -12.93 4.92
CA TYR A 78 5.18 -11.85 4.77
C TYR A 78 6.35 -12.01 5.74
N GLN A 79 6.08 -12.30 7.01
CA GLN A 79 7.12 -12.53 8.02
C GLN A 79 7.98 -13.75 7.66
N PHE A 80 7.35 -14.84 7.20
CA PHE A 80 8.07 -16.01 6.70
C PHE A 80 8.97 -15.66 5.51
N PHE A 81 8.46 -14.89 4.56
CA PHE A 81 9.24 -14.42 3.39
C PHE A 81 10.47 -13.61 3.82
N VAL A 82 10.29 -12.64 4.71
CA VAL A 82 11.35 -11.73 5.15
C VAL A 82 12.40 -12.45 6.02
N LEU A 83 11.95 -13.41 6.86
CA LEU A 83 12.85 -14.12 7.78
C LEU A 83 13.61 -15.27 7.13
N PHE A 84 12.94 -16.03 6.23
CA PHE A 84 13.48 -17.30 5.75
C PHE A 84 13.87 -17.28 4.27
N MET A 85 13.20 -16.46 3.44
CA MET A 85 13.51 -16.40 2.02
C MET A 85 14.53 -15.30 1.69
N MET A 86 14.49 -14.17 2.39
CA MET A 86 15.49 -13.12 2.22
C MET A 86 16.78 -13.51 2.94
N GLY A 87 17.86 -13.61 2.17
CA GLY A 87 19.17 -14.07 2.60
C GLY A 87 19.56 -15.41 1.99
N PRO A 88 18.86 -16.52 2.29
CA PRO A 88 19.20 -17.84 1.72
C PRO A 88 18.74 -18.04 0.27
N VAL A 89 17.51 -17.60 -0.08
CA VAL A 89 16.91 -17.79 -1.40
C VAL A 89 17.09 -16.55 -2.27
N ILE A 90 16.81 -15.39 -1.70
CA ILE A 90 17.01 -14.10 -2.36
C ILE A 90 18.27 -13.49 -1.75
N PRO A 91 19.40 -13.44 -2.49
CA PRO A 91 20.64 -12.94 -1.96
C PRO A 91 20.52 -11.45 -1.62
N ILE A 92 20.77 -11.11 -0.36
CA ILE A 92 20.88 -9.73 0.11
C ILE A 92 22.34 -9.32 -0.07
N ILE A 93 22.57 -8.24 -0.80
CA ILE A 93 23.91 -7.76 -1.13
C ILE A 93 24.56 -7.14 0.11
N HIS A 94 23.81 -6.35 0.88
CA HIS A 94 24.36 -5.58 2.00
C HIS A 94 24.19 -6.27 3.35
N ASN A 95 25.33 -6.56 3.98
CA ASN A 95 25.39 -7.20 5.30
C ASN A 95 24.76 -6.36 6.42
N THR A 96 24.58 -5.04 6.22
CA THR A 96 23.93 -4.15 7.20
C THR A 96 22.46 -4.45 7.40
N LEU A 97 21.79 -5.03 6.38
CA LEU A 97 20.38 -5.43 6.45
C LEU A 97 20.20 -6.83 7.03
N LYS A 98 21.25 -7.67 7.00
CA LYS A 98 21.20 -9.04 7.52
C LYS A 98 21.21 -9.05 9.04
N LEU A 99 20.59 -10.06 9.62
CA LEU A 99 20.74 -10.37 11.03
C LEU A 99 22.19 -10.71 11.34
N PRO A 100 22.76 -10.23 12.45
CA PRO A 100 24.16 -10.52 12.85
C PRO A 100 24.43 -12.01 13.07
N ARG A 101 23.41 -12.75 13.49
CA ARG A 101 23.43 -14.21 13.68
C ARG A 101 22.11 -14.78 13.18
N GLY A 102 22.16 -15.64 12.14
CA GLY A 102 20.99 -16.30 11.55
C GLY A 102 20.67 -15.84 10.13
N TYR A 103 19.47 -16.19 9.69
CA TYR A 103 18.95 -15.88 8.35
C TYR A 103 17.93 -14.75 8.45
N GLY A 104 17.76 -13.98 7.36
CA GLY A 104 16.75 -12.95 7.25
C GLY A 104 17.24 -11.53 7.50
N ILE A 105 16.27 -10.60 7.50
CA ILE A 105 16.50 -9.16 7.64
C ILE A 105 16.35 -8.75 9.11
N ARG A 106 17.09 -7.70 9.50
CA ARG A 106 16.98 -7.08 10.83
C ARG A 106 15.55 -6.59 11.10
N ASN A 107 15.17 -6.58 12.38
CA ASN A 107 13.86 -6.08 12.83
C ASN A 107 13.59 -4.62 12.43
N THR A 108 14.65 -3.83 12.24
CA THR A 108 14.54 -2.43 11.83
C THR A 108 15.43 -2.15 10.64
N VAL A 109 14.86 -1.63 9.58
CA VAL A 109 15.58 -1.13 8.41
C VAL A 109 15.68 0.39 8.51
N SER A 110 16.91 0.90 8.36
CA SER A 110 17.19 2.33 8.37
C SER A 110 17.12 2.89 6.94
N LEU A 111 16.28 3.90 6.75
CA LEU A 111 16.15 4.67 5.53
C LEU A 111 16.73 6.10 5.69
N LEU A 112 17.72 6.30 6.59
CA LEU A 112 18.25 7.62 6.90
C LEU A 112 18.69 8.39 5.66
N ASN A 113 19.28 7.69 4.68
CA ASN A 113 19.71 8.29 3.41
C ASN A 113 18.56 8.58 2.42
N MET A 114 17.35 8.09 2.70
CA MET A 114 16.11 8.37 1.95
C MET A 114 15.16 9.26 2.75
N ARG A 115 15.51 9.54 4.02
CA ARG A 115 14.65 10.29 4.92
C ARG A 115 14.35 11.67 4.36
N GLN A 116 13.07 12.03 4.33
CA GLN A 116 12.59 13.33 3.89
C GLN A 116 13.10 13.76 2.50
N SER A 117 13.44 12.78 1.62
CA SER A 117 13.92 13.08 0.26
C SER A 117 12.89 13.84 -0.56
N LEU A 118 11.60 13.53 -0.38
CA LEU A 118 10.50 14.27 -1.02
C LEU A 118 10.29 15.63 -0.35
N ASP A 119 10.36 15.70 0.98
CA ASP A 119 10.06 16.91 1.73
C ASP A 119 11.13 17.97 1.56
N ASN A 120 12.41 17.57 1.40
CA ASN A 120 13.52 18.50 1.23
C ASN A 120 13.71 19.00 -0.21
N LEU A 121 13.12 18.32 -1.22
CA LEU A 121 13.34 18.68 -2.63
C LEU A 121 12.77 20.04 -2.99
N LEU A 122 11.61 20.41 -2.45
CA LEU A 122 10.92 21.69 -2.64
C LEU A 122 10.47 22.26 -1.27
N ALA A 123 11.36 22.23 -0.30
CA ALA A 123 11.04 22.80 1.02
C ALA A 123 11.11 24.33 0.96
N VAL A 124 10.01 25.00 1.28
CA VAL A 124 9.94 26.46 1.47
C VAL A 124 9.92 26.75 2.97
N SER A 125 10.90 27.50 3.44
CA SER A 125 10.95 27.94 4.82
C SER A 125 10.25 29.30 4.98
N VAL A 126 9.11 29.30 5.66
CA VAL A 126 8.36 30.51 6.01
C VAL A 126 8.37 30.67 7.53
N GLY A 127 8.98 31.74 8.03
CA GLY A 127 8.98 32.03 9.48
C GLY A 127 9.61 30.95 10.36
N GLY A 128 10.61 30.17 9.86
CA GLY A 128 11.27 29.12 10.63
C GLY A 128 10.59 27.75 10.55
N VAL A 129 9.41 27.64 9.90
CA VAL A 129 8.73 26.38 9.63
C VAL A 129 9.02 25.91 8.22
N LYS A 130 9.50 24.68 8.07
CA LYS A 130 9.71 24.03 6.76
C LYS A 130 8.40 23.45 6.26
N ILE A 131 7.90 23.94 5.14
CA ILE A 131 6.70 23.44 4.48
C ILE A 131 7.14 22.51 3.33
N PRO A 132 6.79 21.21 3.36
CA PRO A 132 7.14 20.26 2.32
C PRO A 132 6.19 20.40 1.11
N VAL A 133 6.48 21.34 0.22
CA VAL A 133 5.60 21.68 -0.92
C VAL A 133 5.41 20.48 -1.85
N LEU A 134 6.45 19.68 -2.11
CA LEU A 134 6.34 18.52 -2.99
C LEU A 134 5.37 17.46 -2.45
N THR A 135 5.42 17.17 -1.16
CA THR A 135 4.50 16.24 -0.50
C THR A 135 3.06 16.74 -0.59
N LEU A 136 2.82 18.05 -0.40
CA LEU A 136 1.50 18.65 -0.59
C LEU A 136 1.01 18.56 -2.04
N ILE A 137 1.89 18.75 -3.03
CA ILE A 137 1.57 18.57 -4.45
C ILE A 137 1.17 17.12 -4.74
N ILE A 138 1.90 16.14 -4.20
CA ILE A 138 1.58 14.71 -4.37
C ILE A 138 0.20 14.39 -3.76
N ILE A 139 -0.10 14.90 -2.57
CA ILE A 139 -1.41 14.73 -1.94
C ILE A 139 -2.52 15.38 -2.79
N ALA A 140 -2.30 16.62 -3.24
CA ALA A 140 -3.25 17.31 -4.10
C ALA A 140 -3.48 16.55 -5.44
N ALA A 141 -2.41 16.04 -6.05
CA ALA A 141 -2.49 15.23 -7.26
C ALA A 141 -3.28 13.92 -7.03
N ALA A 142 -3.07 13.26 -5.88
CA ALA A 142 -3.86 12.08 -5.51
C ALA A 142 -5.35 12.41 -5.32
N CYS A 143 -5.67 13.54 -4.68
CA CYS A 143 -7.05 14.01 -4.54
C CYS A 143 -7.69 14.32 -5.90
N LEU A 144 -6.99 15.04 -6.76
CA LEU A 144 -7.45 15.35 -8.12
C LEU A 144 -7.65 14.08 -8.96
N PHE A 145 -6.71 13.11 -8.83
CA PHE A 145 -6.85 11.82 -9.49
C PHE A 145 -8.14 11.10 -9.05
N ILE A 146 -8.44 11.07 -7.75
CA ILE A 146 -9.66 10.44 -7.23
C ILE A 146 -10.91 11.14 -7.78
N LEU A 147 -10.93 12.49 -7.82
CA LEU A 147 -12.05 13.25 -8.38
C LEU A 147 -12.25 12.98 -9.88
N TRP A 148 -11.15 12.93 -10.64
CA TRP A 148 -11.18 12.58 -12.05
C TRP A 148 -11.63 11.13 -12.27
N PHE A 149 -11.05 10.17 -11.49
CA PHE A 149 -11.36 8.75 -11.58
C PHE A 149 -12.86 8.46 -11.33
N ARG A 150 -13.50 9.16 -10.37
CA ARG A 150 -14.94 9.05 -10.11
C ARG A 150 -15.81 9.40 -11.31
N ARG A 151 -15.32 10.18 -12.26
CA ARG A 151 -16.00 10.55 -13.50
C ARG A 151 -15.78 9.55 -14.64
N THR A 152 -14.81 8.65 -14.50
CA THR A 152 -14.56 7.61 -15.51
C THR A 152 -15.63 6.52 -15.45
N LYS A 153 -15.80 5.79 -16.56
CA LYS A 153 -16.74 4.65 -16.63
C LYS A 153 -16.47 3.66 -15.49
N LEU A 154 -15.21 3.32 -15.26
CA LEU A 154 -14.80 2.37 -14.23
C LEU A 154 -15.13 2.86 -12.81
N GLY A 155 -14.96 4.16 -12.54
CA GLY A 155 -15.35 4.77 -11.28
C GLY A 155 -16.87 4.77 -11.07
N GLN A 156 -17.63 4.97 -12.13
CA GLN A 156 -19.10 4.89 -12.10
C GLN A 156 -19.58 3.45 -11.89
N ASP A 157 -19.00 2.48 -12.61
CA ASP A 157 -19.29 1.05 -12.43
C ASP A 157 -19.01 0.61 -10.98
N MET A 158 -17.87 1.06 -10.40
CA MET A 158 -17.54 0.78 -8.99
C MET A 158 -18.57 1.38 -8.01
N ARG A 159 -19.11 2.53 -8.34
CA ARG A 159 -20.14 3.18 -7.51
C ARG A 159 -21.47 2.44 -7.64
N ALA A 160 -21.90 2.06 -8.84
CA ALA A 160 -23.11 1.28 -9.07
C ALA A 160 -23.06 -0.07 -8.33
N VAL A 161 -21.95 -0.81 -8.47
CA VAL A 161 -21.72 -2.07 -7.74
C VAL A 161 -21.73 -1.86 -6.22
N GLY A 162 -21.32 -0.66 -5.75
CA GLY A 162 -21.33 -0.31 -4.33
C GLY A 162 -22.71 0.00 -3.77
N GLN A 163 -23.63 0.43 -4.61
CA GLN A 163 -25.02 0.71 -4.22
C GLN A 163 -25.86 -0.57 -4.18
N ASP A 164 -25.86 -1.30 -5.29
CA ASP A 164 -26.57 -2.57 -5.41
C ASP A 164 -25.90 -3.46 -6.46
N MET A 165 -25.45 -4.66 -6.04
CA MET A 165 -24.74 -5.60 -6.91
C MET A 165 -25.68 -6.31 -7.90
N GLU A 166 -26.96 -6.53 -7.53
CA GLU A 166 -27.92 -7.21 -8.40
C GLU A 166 -28.37 -6.25 -9.50
N VAL A 167 -28.75 -5.03 -9.13
CA VAL A 167 -29.11 -3.97 -10.09
C VAL A 167 -27.94 -3.64 -11.04
N ALA A 168 -26.72 -3.57 -10.53
CA ALA A 168 -25.54 -3.35 -11.36
C ALA A 168 -25.31 -4.49 -12.36
N ARG A 169 -25.57 -5.73 -11.97
CA ARG A 169 -25.46 -6.91 -12.84
C ARG A 169 -26.54 -6.87 -13.93
N ASP A 170 -27.76 -6.54 -13.59
CA ASP A 170 -28.88 -6.43 -14.54
C ASP A 170 -28.65 -5.29 -15.55
N ALA A 171 -27.95 -4.23 -15.13
CA ALA A 171 -27.48 -3.16 -16.01
C ALA A 171 -26.27 -3.57 -16.89
N GLY A 172 -25.85 -4.84 -16.87
CA GLY A 172 -24.77 -5.36 -17.71
C GLY A 172 -23.35 -5.10 -17.18
N ILE A 173 -23.19 -4.65 -15.92
CA ILE A 173 -21.87 -4.41 -15.33
C ILE A 173 -21.30 -5.74 -14.83
N ASN A 174 -20.07 -6.05 -15.22
CA ASN A 174 -19.38 -7.22 -14.69
C ASN A 174 -18.89 -6.96 -13.24
N VAL A 175 -19.75 -7.30 -12.27
CA VAL A 175 -19.54 -7.05 -10.84
C VAL A 175 -18.21 -7.67 -10.34
N GLU A 176 -17.92 -8.91 -10.73
CA GLU A 176 -16.72 -9.62 -10.24
C GLU A 176 -15.43 -8.95 -10.73
N ARG A 177 -15.38 -8.59 -12.02
CA ARG A 177 -14.23 -7.89 -12.61
C ARG A 177 -14.05 -6.51 -11.99
N THR A 178 -15.14 -5.75 -11.82
CA THR A 178 -15.11 -4.41 -11.22
C THR A 178 -14.58 -4.45 -9.79
N ARG A 179 -14.98 -5.45 -8.99
CA ARG A 179 -14.50 -5.65 -7.62
C ARG A 179 -13.00 -5.99 -7.60
N VAL A 180 -12.53 -6.90 -8.47
CA VAL A 180 -11.10 -7.23 -8.54
C VAL A 180 -10.28 -6.00 -8.93
N ILE A 181 -10.71 -5.23 -9.92
CA ILE A 181 -10.01 -4.01 -10.35
C ILE A 181 -9.96 -2.99 -9.20
N SER A 182 -11.06 -2.82 -8.45
CA SER A 182 -11.06 -1.90 -7.30
C SER A 182 -10.07 -2.32 -6.22
N MET A 183 -9.91 -3.63 -5.99
CA MET A 183 -8.90 -4.16 -5.05
C MET A 183 -7.48 -3.90 -5.54
N VAL A 184 -7.20 -4.13 -6.82
CA VAL A 184 -5.88 -3.86 -7.41
C VAL A 184 -5.53 -2.37 -7.27
N ILE A 185 -6.45 -1.47 -7.60
CA ILE A 185 -6.21 -0.03 -7.43
C ILE A 185 -5.93 0.30 -5.96
N SER A 186 -6.74 -0.22 -5.04
CA SER A 186 -6.56 0.00 -3.60
C SER A 186 -5.21 -0.49 -3.09
N THR A 187 -4.77 -1.69 -3.49
CA THR A 187 -3.46 -2.24 -3.07
C THR A 187 -2.29 -1.47 -3.65
N VAL A 188 -2.36 -1.01 -4.90
CA VAL A 188 -1.31 -0.19 -5.53
C VAL A 188 -1.18 1.16 -4.80
N PHE A 189 -2.31 1.84 -4.55
CA PHE A 189 -2.26 3.10 -3.79
C PHE A 189 -1.78 2.92 -2.36
N ALA A 190 -2.12 1.81 -1.70
CA ALA A 190 -1.61 1.49 -0.37
C ALA A 190 -0.09 1.27 -0.38
N GLY A 191 0.45 0.64 -1.44
CA GLY A 191 1.89 0.50 -1.64
C GLY A 191 2.60 1.85 -1.78
N PHE A 192 2.06 2.77 -2.59
CA PHE A 192 2.59 4.13 -2.69
C PHE A 192 2.49 4.90 -1.37
N GLY A 193 1.35 4.81 -0.69
CA GLY A 193 1.16 5.42 0.63
C GLY A 193 2.19 4.93 1.64
N MET A 194 2.52 3.63 1.62
CA MET A 194 3.55 3.04 2.48
C MET A 194 4.94 3.60 2.18
N ILE A 195 5.31 3.73 0.91
CA ILE A 195 6.60 4.29 0.50
C ILE A 195 6.74 5.74 0.97
N ILE A 196 5.71 6.56 0.76
CA ILE A 196 5.70 7.97 1.16
C ILE A 196 5.75 8.10 2.69
N TYR A 197 5.01 7.27 3.42
CA TYR A 197 5.00 7.27 4.87
C TYR A 197 6.37 6.90 5.45
N LEU A 198 6.96 5.80 5.00
CA LEU A 198 8.21 5.29 5.57
C LEU A 198 9.42 6.16 5.24
N GLN A 199 9.45 6.82 4.07
CA GLN A 199 10.51 7.78 3.77
C GLN A 199 10.46 8.99 4.72
N ASN A 200 9.29 9.34 5.21
CA ASN A 200 9.15 10.45 6.15
C ASN A 200 9.64 10.06 7.56
N VAL A 201 9.31 8.84 8.01
CA VAL A 201 9.77 8.31 9.30
C VAL A 201 11.29 8.06 9.31
N GLY A 202 11.87 7.57 8.21
CA GLY A 202 13.31 7.33 8.05
C GLY A 202 13.82 6.00 8.60
N ASN A 203 13.02 5.26 9.35
CA ASN A 203 13.27 3.88 9.79
C ASN A 203 11.93 3.19 10.03
N PHE A 204 11.90 1.88 9.83
CA PHE A 204 10.69 1.13 10.05
C PHE A 204 10.94 -0.27 10.63
N PRO A 205 10.03 -0.74 11.49
CA PRO A 205 10.04 -2.13 11.92
C PRO A 205 9.66 -3.03 10.73
N THR A 206 10.55 -3.92 10.38
CA THR A 206 10.45 -4.76 9.17
C THR A 206 9.19 -5.64 9.19
N TYR A 207 8.77 -6.09 10.38
CA TYR A 207 7.70 -7.08 10.50
C TYR A 207 6.31 -6.51 10.74
N THR A 208 6.18 -5.25 11.18
CA THR A 208 4.90 -4.70 11.65
C THR A 208 4.50 -3.35 11.06
N ALA A 209 5.37 -2.71 10.28
CA ALA A 209 5.09 -1.35 9.77
C ALA A 209 3.82 -1.27 8.91
N HIS A 210 3.54 -2.30 8.12
CA HIS A 210 2.38 -2.34 7.23
C HIS A 210 1.04 -2.41 7.97
N THR A 211 1.00 -2.95 9.20
CA THR A 211 -0.24 -3.05 9.99
C THR A 211 -0.74 -1.69 10.43
N GLN A 212 0.16 -0.76 10.76
CA GLN A 212 -0.18 0.59 11.19
C GLN A 212 -0.87 1.39 10.07
N ILE A 213 -0.47 1.20 8.82
CA ILE A 213 -1.08 1.90 7.68
C ILE A 213 -2.54 1.50 7.49
N GLY A 214 -2.89 0.23 7.71
CA GLY A 214 -4.27 -0.22 7.68
C GLY A 214 -5.14 0.56 8.68
N MET A 215 -4.66 0.67 9.93
CA MET A 215 -5.37 1.42 10.98
C MET A 215 -5.47 2.92 10.69
N PHE A 216 -4.38 3.55 10.28
CA PHE A 216 -4.37 4.98 9.96
C PHE A 216 -5.27 5.32 8.77
N SER A 217 -5.30 4.47 7.74
CA SER A 217 -6.17 4.67 6.58
C SER A 217 -7.65 4.58 6.95
N ILE A 218 -8.03 3.63 7.81
CA ILE A 218 -9.41 3.50 8.30
C ILE A 218 -9.76 4.70 9.18
N ALA A 219 -8.88 5.08 10.10
CA ALA A 219 -9.09 6.25 10.93
C ALA A 219 -9.26 7.53 10.10
N ALA A 220 -8.45 7.73 9.06
CA ALA A 220 -8.55 8.86 8.15
C ALA A 220 -9.87 8.89 7.38
N LEU A 221 -10.37 7.72 6.94
CA LEU A 221 -11.69 7.62 6.29
C LEU A 221 -12.82 8.00 7.23
N LEU A 222 -12.79 7.54 8.48
CA LEU A 222 -13.81 7.85 9.48
C LEU A 222 -13.80 9.34 9.85
N VAL A 223 -12.62 9.92 10.07
CA VAL A 223 -12.46 11.37 10.34
C VAL A 223 -12.90 12.19 9.13
N GLY A 224 -12.67 11.69 7.91
CA GLY A 224 -13.15 12.32 6.67
C GLY A 224 -14.66 12.25 6.44
N GLY A 225 -15.42 11.65 7.37
CA GLY A 225 -16.90 11.57 7.29
C GLY A 225 -17.41 10.49 6.32
N ALA A 226 -16.59 9.51 5.95
CA ALA A 226 -17.08 8.36 5.18
C ALA A 226 -17.96 7.48 6.08
N SER A 227 -19.24 7.28 5.68
CA SER A 227 -20.12 6.31 6.35
C SER A 227 -19.64 4.89 6.06
N VAL A 228 -19.81 4.02 7.04
CA VAL A 228 -19.40 2.61 7.01
C VAL A 228 -20.60 1.70 6.64
N GLU A 229 -21.73 2.34 6.30
CA GLU A 229 -22.95 1.65 5.84
C GLU A 229 -22.82 1.11 4.43
#